data_d7cd057c0c58517a505898586733fafd
#
_entry.id   d7cd057c0c58517a505898586733fafd
#
_cell.length_a   1.000
_cell.length_b   1.000
_cell.length_c   1.000
_cell.angle_alpha   90.00
_cell.angle_beta   90.00
_cell.angle_gamma   90.00
#
_symmetry.space_group_name_H-M   'P 1'
#
loop_
_entity.id
_entity.type
_entity.pdbx_description
1 polymer ?
#
loop_
_entity_poly.entity_id
_entity_poly.type
_entity_poly.pdbx_seq_one_letter_code
_entity_poly.pdbx_strand_id
1 'polypeptide(L)'
;KARLVVLDPIQGFLGTDVDMNRANEIRPLMKRVAMLAEKYHCAIILIGHMNKNSNGKSSYRGLGSIDFQAAARSVLIVGRIKDEPEIRVVCHVKSSLAPEGKSIAFRLDKDTGFEWIGEYDISADDLLSGENRGQKIRSAKEFLKEVLASGSVAQTKVAEEAESRGIKKKTLWNAKKELEIDSVKIGNQWFWMLPE
;
A
#
# COMPACT_ATOMS: atom_id res chain seq x y z
N LYS A 1 -35.71 -1.34 -0.52
CA LYS A 1 -34.90 -1.13 0.68
C LYS A 1 -33.43 -1.17 0.26
N ALA A 2 -32.67 -0.07 0.45
CA ALA A 2 -31.26 -0.03 0.06
C ALA A 2 -30.46 -1.02 0.93
N ARG A 3 -29.54 -1.77 0.29
CA ARG A 3 -28.60 -2.69 0.95
C ARG A 3 -27.20 -2.08 1.02
N LEU A 4 -26.93 -1.10 0.16
CA LEU A 4 -25.69 -0.34 0.08
C LEU A 4 -26.03 1.13 -0.11
N VAL A 5 -25.32 1.99 0.61
CA VAL A 5 -25.35 3.45 0.46
C VAL A 5 -23.90 3.91 0.22
N VAL A 6 -23.67 4.72 -0.80
CA VAL A 6 -22.37 5.32 -1.10
C VAL A 6 -22.48 6.82 -1.00
N LEU A 7 -21.65 7.45 -0.18
CA LEU A 7 -21.51 8.90 -0.05
C LEU A 7 -20.21 9.34 -0.72
N ASP A 8 -20.29 9.91 -1.90
CA ASP A 8 -19.16 10.31 -2.76
C ASP A 8 -19.30 11.75 -3.25
N PRO A 9 -18.46 12.66 -2.80
CA PRO A 9 -17.57 12.54 -1.63
C PRO A 9 -18.34 12.81 -0.33
N ILE A 10 -17.87 12.24 0.78
CA ILE A 10 -18.49 12.48 2.11
C ILE A 10 -18.59 13.95 2.45
N GLN A 11 -17.65 14.77 1.99
CA GLN A 11 -17.62 16.20 2.20
C GLN A 11 -18.90 16.92 1.71
N GLY A 12 -19.48 16.43 0.63
CA GLY A 12 -20.71 16.99 0.06
C GLY A 12 -21.96 16.73 0.91
N PHE A 13 -21.88 15.84 1.89
CA PHE A 13 -22.97 15.45 2.79
C PHE A 13 -22.80 16.00 4.21
N LEU A 14 -21.69 16.69 4.48
CA LEU A 14 -21.46 17.38 5.75
C LEU A 14 -22.13 18.75 5.70
N GLY A 15 -22.72 19.17 6.82
CA GLY A 15 -23.23 20.54 6.96
C GLY A 15 -22.09 21.56 6.88
N THR A 16 -22.44 22.78 6.48
CA THR A 16 -21.48 23.91 6.38
C THR A 16 -20.77 24.22 7.70
N ASP A 17 -21.39 23.85 8.81
CA ASP A 17 -20.92 24.13 10.16
C ASP A 17 -20.04 23.00 10.74
N VAL A 18 -19.80 21.93 9.96
CA VAL A 18 -19.00 20.78 10.42
C VAL A 18 -17.54 20.93 9.99
N ASP A 19 -16.66 21.13 10.94
CA ASP A 19 -15.22 21.09 10.69
C ASP A 19 -14.71 19.63 10.69
N MET A 20 -14.33 19.15 9.52
CA MET A 20 -13.85 17.78 9.30
C MET A 20 -12.56 17.44 10.08
N ASN A 21 -11.83 18.43 10.60
CA ASN A 21 -10.60 18.21 11.37
C ASN A 21 -10.86 18.10 12.87
N ARG A 22 -12.10 18.37 13.32
CA ARG A 22 -12.48 18.35 14.73
C ARG A 22 -13.12 17.03 15.12
N ALA A 23 -12.44 16.31 16.00
CA ALA A 23 -12.90 15.03 16.54
C ALA A 23 -14.29 15.10 17.21
N ASN A 24 -14.56 16.16 17.96
CA ASN A 24 -15.82 16.39 18.66
C ASN A 24 -17.02 16.58 17.72
N GLU A 25 -16.80 17.00 16.49
CA GLU A 25 -17.84 17.16 15.47
C GLU A 25 -18.02 15.87 14.64
N ILE A 26 -16.93 15.19 14.34
CA ILE A 26 -16.95 13.98 13.50
C ILE A 26 -17.46 12.75 14.26
N ARG A 27 -17.09 12.55 15.52
CA ARG A 27 -17.53 11.39 16.30
C ARG A 27 -19.06 11.23 16.39
N PRO A 28 -19.84 12.28 16.72
CA PRO A 28 -21.32 12.17 16.75
C PRO A 28 -21.90 11.87 15.37
N LEU A 29 -21.33 12.43 14.31
CA LEU A 29 -21.74 12.17 12.93
C LEU A 29 -21.53 10.69 12.57
N MET A 30 -20.35 10.17 12.79
CA MET A 30 -20.01 8.77 12.49
C MET A 30 -20.86 7.79 13.32
N LYS A 31 -21.17 8.14 14.58
CA LYS A 31 -22.11 7.35 15.40
C LYS A 31 -23.50 7.31 14.77
N ARG A 32 -24.03 8.44 14.26
CA ARG A 32 -25.33 8.48 13.56
C ARG A 32 -25.33 7.64 12.30
N VAL A 33 -24.24 7.71 11.51
CA VAL A 33 -24.08 6.91 10.29
C VAL A 33 -24.09 5.41 10.63
N ALA A 34 -23.36 5.00 11.68
CA ALA A 34 -23.33 3.61 12.14
C ALA A 34 -24.72 3.13 12.60
N MET A 35 -25.45 3.95 13.37
CA MET A 35 -26.82 3.64 13.81
C MET A 35 -27.80 3.51 12.63
N LEU A 36 -27.63 4.32 11.58
CA LEU A 36 -28.44 4.18 10.36
C LEU A 36 -28.14 2.89 9.61
N ALA A 37 -26.86 2.55 9.48
CA ALA A 37 -26.44 1.28 8.86
C ALA A 37 -27.07 0.07 9.59
N GLU A 38 -27.00 0.06 10.91
CA GLU A 38 -27.60 -0.97 11.75
C GLU A 38 -29.12 -1.01 11.63
N LYS A 39 -29.80 0.12 11.82
CA LYS A 39 -31.26 0.22 11.77
C LYS A 39 -31.83 -0.27 10.43
N TYR A 40 -31.17 0.04 9.32
CA TYR A 40 -31.66 -0.31 7.98
C TYR A 40 -31.01 -1.57 7.41
N HIS A 41 -30.10 -2.22 8.14
CA HIS A 41 -29.35 -3.39 7.70
C HIS A 41 -28.70 -3.16 6.34
N CYS A 42 -27.97 -2.04 6.20
CA CYS A 42 -27.27 -1.67 4.97
C CYS A 42 -25.79 -1.40 5.23
N ALA A 43 -24.96 -1.68 4.24
CA ALA A 43 -23.57 -1.22 4.23
C ALA A 43 -23.51 0.27 3.83
N ILE A 44 -22.63 1.04 4.45
CA ILE A 44 -22.38 2.44 4.08
C ILE A 44 -20.90 2.59 3.71
N ILE A 45 -20.64 3.06 2.48
CA ILE A 45 -19.31 3.40 1.99
C ILE A 45 -19.19 4.93 1.99
N LEU A 46 -18.14 5.41 2.64
CA LEU A 46 -17.78 6.83 2.67
C LEU A 46 -16.53 7.00 1.79
N ILE A 47 -16.67 7.75 0.70
CA ILE A 47 -15.54 8.08 -0.17
C ILE A 47 -15.08 9.50 0.16
N GLY A 48 -13.80 9.66 0.35
CA GLY A 48 -13.20 10.95 0.61
C GLY A 48 -11.86 11.13 -0.07
N HIS A 49 -11.53 12.38 -0.37
CA HIS A 49 -10.27 12.73 -0.97
C HIS A 49 -9.21 12.99 0.10
N MET A 50 -7.99 12.51 -0.16
CA MET A 50 -6.86 12.76 0.74
C MET A 50 -6.36 14.20 0.61
N ASN A 51 -5.98 14.78 1.74
CA ASN A 51 -5.35 16.10 1.76
C ASN A 51 -3.96 16.06 1.10
N LYS A 52 -3.64 17.08 0.31
CA LYS A 52 -2.34 17.25 -0.37
C LYS A 52 -1.18 17.60 0.59
N ASN A 53 -1.45 17.85 1.88
CA ASN A 53 -0.42 18.19 2.87
C ASN A 53 0.52 17.01 3.12
N SER A 54 1.77 17.15 2.69
CA SER A 54 2.79 16.12 2.62
C SER A 54 3.53 15.83 3.95
N ASN A 55 3.27 16.57 5.04
CA ASN A 55 4.09 16.55 6.26
C ASN A 55 3.66 15.57 7.35
N GLY A 56 2.68 14.69 7.13
CA GLY A 56 2.22 13.69 8.10
C GLY A 56 2.59 12.26 7.71
N LYS A 57 2.67 11.37 8.73
CA LYS A 57 2.71 9.91 8.48
C LYS A 57 1.52 9.50 7.63
N SER A 58 1.70 8.52 6.73
CA SER A 58 0.71 8.07 5.75
C SER A 58 -0.66 7.72 6.35
N SER A 59 -0.67 7.10 7.53
CA SER A 59 -1.88 6.76 8.29
C SER A 59 -2.77 7.97 8.66
N TYR A 60 -2.24 9.20 8.59
CA TYR A 60 -2.95 10.43 8.95
C TYR A 60 -3.29 11.33 7.75
N ARG A 61 -2.96 10.95 6.51
CA ARG A 61 -3.29 11.73 5.30
C ARG A 61 -4.76 11.58 4.86
N GLY A 62 -5.58 10.92 5.70
CA GLY A 62 -6.99 10.69 5.39
C GLY A 62 -7.83 11.95 5.42
N LEU A 63 -9.11 11.76 5.38
CA LEU A 63 -10.25 12.70 5.32
C LEU A 63 -10.34 13.77 6.45
N GLY A 64 -9.26 14.34 6.94
CA GLY A 64 -9.29 15.30 8.05
C GLY A 64 -9.09 14.61 9.40
N SER A 65 -10.12 14.51 10.24
CA SER A 65 -10.00 13.90 11.56
C SER A 65 -9.68 12.40 11.49
N ILE A 66 -8.77 11.95 12.36
CA ILE A 66 -8.47 10.53 12.61
C ILE A 66 -9.73 9.72 13.01
N ASP A 67 -10.76 10.40 13.49
CA ASP A 67 -12.01 9.79 13.94
C ASP A 67 -12.83 9.17 12.79
N PHE A 68 -12.66 9.62 11.54
CA PHE A 68 -13.23 8.92 10.38
C PHE A 68 -12.69 7.51 10.28
N GLN A 69 -11.36 7.35 10.36
CA GLN A 69 -10.73 6.05 10.31
C GLN A 69 -11.01 5.23 11.57
N ALA A 70 -11.03 5.89 12.74
CA ALA A 70 -11.31 5.21 14.00
C ALA A 70 -12.70 4.58 14.01
N ALA A 71 -13.72 5.26 13.51
CA ALA A 71 -15.10 4.79 13.48
C ALA A 71 -15.38 3.75 12.39
N ALA A 72 -14.67 3.78 11.27
CA ALA A 72 -14.86 2.83 10.18
C ALA A 72 -14.43 1.40 10.57
N ARG A 73 -15.18 0.39 10.11
CA ARG A 73 -14.85 -1.03 10.30
C ARG A 73 -13.78 -1.52 9.33
N SER A 74 -13.73 -0.95 8.14
CA SER A 74 -12.73 -1.22 7.12
C SER A 74 -12.28 0.11 6.51
N VAL A 75 -11.00 0.29 6.29
CA VAL A 75 -10.43 1.47 5.64
C VAL A 75 -9.54 1.02 4.49
N LEU A 76 -9.85 1.53 3.32
CA LEU A 76 -9.10 1.30 2.10
C LEU A 76 -8.48 2.61 1.63
N ILE A 77 -7.24 2.55 1.16
CA ILE A 77 -6.59 3.65 0.46
C ILE A 77 -6.43 3.25 -1.00
N VAL A 78 -6.86 4.14 -1.89
CA VAL A 78 -6.67 3.97 -3.33
C VAL A 78 -5.70 5.04 -3.82
N GLY A 79 -4.64 4.60 -4.45
CA GLY A 79 -3.62 5.51 -4.98
C GLY A 79 -3.09 5.08 -6.33
N ARG A 80 -2.40 6.00 -6.99
CA ARG A 80 -1.75 5.77 -8.29
C ARG A 80 -0.28 5.44 -8.05
N ILE A 81 0.25 4.49 -8.79
CA ILE A 81 1.69 4.23 -8.83
C ILE A 81 2.37 5.39 -9.57
N LYS A 82 3.40 5.97 -8.97
CA LYS A 82 4.07 7.16 -9.49
C LYS A 82 4.71 6.93 -10.86
N ASP A 83 5.37 5.79 -11.00
CA ASP A 83 6.14 5.45 -12.21
C ASP A 83 5.30 4.68 -13.25
N GLU A 84 4.07 4.28 -12.89
CA GLU A 84 3.11 3.55 -13.73
C GLU A 84 1.72 4.20 -13.57
N PRO A 85 1.47 5.36 -14.21
CA PRO A 85 0.30 6.19 -13.92
C PRO A 85 -1.05 5.57 -14.30
N GLU A 86 -1.08 4.56 -15.15
CA GLU A 86 -2.26 3.76 -15.47
C GLU A 86 -2.60 2.74 -14.38
N ILE A 87 -1.63 2.38 -13.52
CA ILE A 87 -1.83 1.42 -12.44
C ILE A 87 -2.27 2.14 -11.17
N ARG A 88 -3.31 1.61 -10.57
CA ARG A 88 -3.82 2.03 -9.27
C ARG A 88 -3.86 0.85 -8.34
N VAL A 89 -3.65 1.13 -7.05
CA VAL A 89 -3.62 0.09 -6.02
C VAL A 89 -4.60 0.44 -4.92
N VAL A 90 -5.33 -0.57 -4.48
CA VAL A 90 -6.17 -0.55 -3.29
C VAL A 90 -5.40 -1.22 -2.16
N CYS A 91 -5.04 -0.45 -1.13
CA CYS A 91 -4.38 -0.94 0.07
C CYS A 91 -5.39 -1.01 1.22
N HIS A 92 -5.47 -2.14 1.90
CA HIS A 92 -6.28 -2.31 3.10
C HIS A 92 -5.47 -1.88 4.33
N VAL A 93 -5.87 -0.79 4.98
CA VAL A 93 -5.09 -0.16 6.08
C VAL A 93 -5.72 -0.33 7.44
N LYS A 94 -6.96 -0.78 7.49
CA LYS A 94 -7.65 -1.14 8.73
C LYS A 94 -8.74 -2.16 8.47
N SER A 95 -8.78 -3.17 9.28
CA SER A 95 -9.90 -4.11 9.40
C SER A 95 -10.22 -4.36 10.87
N SER A 96 -11.51 -4.31 11.24
CA SER A 96 -11.97 -4.62 12.60
C SER A 96 -12.51 -6.04 12.75
N LEU A 97 -12.64 -6.78 11.65
CA LEU A 97 -13.31 -8.08 11.62
C LEU A 97 -12.41 -9.24 11.17
N ALA A 98 -11.32 -8.92 10.47
CA ALA A 98 -10.36 -9.89 9.93
C ALA A 98 -8.98 -9.24 9.81
N PRO A 99 -7.89 -10.00 9.58
CA PRO A 99 -6.61 -9.42 9.17
C PRO A 99 -6.75 -8.58 7.90
N GLU A 100 -5.92 -7.56 7.76
CA GLU A 100 -5.86 -6.79 6.53
C GLU A 100 -5.46 -7.70 5.37
N GLY A 101 -6.15 -7.51 4.24
CA GLY A 101 -5.83 -8.22 3.01
C GLY A 101 -4.59 -7.65 2.33
N LYS A 102 -4.05 -8.40 1.38
CA LYS A 102 -3.00 -7.90 0.49
C LYS A 102 -3.51 -6.75 -0.37
N SER A 103 -2.60 -5.88 -0.80
CA SER A 103 -2.93 -4.83 -1.75
C SER A 103 -3.31 -5.42 -3.11
N ILE A 104 -4.27 -4.82 -3.78
CA ILE A 104 -4.78 -5.27 -5.09
C ILE A 104 -4.62 -4.14 -6.08
N ALA A 105 -4.00 -4.44 -7.23
CA ALA A 105 -3.84 -3.48 -8.31
C ALA A 105 -4.91 -3.65 -9.39
N PHE A 106 -5.21 -2.54 -10.04
CA PHE A 106 -6.02 -2.47 -11.25
C PHE A 106 -5.44 -1.45 -12.22
N ARG A 107 -5.62 -1.70 -13.51
CA ARG A 107 -5.32 -0.75 -14.57
C ARG A 107 -6.57 0.06 -14.89
N LEU A 108 -6.37 1.33 -15.12
CA LEU A 108 -7.39 2.19 -15.70
C LEU A 108 -6.76 2.95 -16.87
N ASP A 109 -7.00 2.45 -18.04
CA ASP A 109 -6.51 2.98 -19.29
C ASP A 109 -7.67 3.57 -20.12
N LYS A 110 -7.39 4.63 -20.88
CA LYS A 110 -8.42 5.35 -21.65
C LYS A 110 -8.97 4.53 -22.82
N ASP A 111 -8.17 3.60 -23.35
CA ASP A 111 -8.51 2.85 -24.56
C ASP A 111 -9.08 1.46 -24.20
N THR A 112 -8.50 0.79 -23.17
CA THR A 112 -8.90 -0.55 -22.71
C THR A 112 -9.84 -0.54 -21.51
N GLY A 113 -10.00 0.61 -20.84
CA GLY A 113 -10.88 0.76 -19.68
C GLY A 113 -10.30 0.19 -18.40
N PHE A 114 -11.14 -0.47 -17.60
CA PHE A 114 -10.80 -1.03 -16.31
C PHE A 114 -10.41 -2.50 -16.41
N GLU A 115 -9.29 -2.89 -15.76
CA GLU A 115 -8.80 -4.27 -15.70
C GLU A 115 -8.20 -4.57 -14.31
N TRP A 116 -8.63 -5.66 -13.68
CA TRP A 116 -7.99 -6.16 -12.46
C TRP A 116 -6.63 -6.81 -12.80
N ILE A 117 -5.57 -6.39 -12.10
CA ILE A 117 -4.22 -6.99 -12.21
C ILE A 117 -4.06 -8.10 -11.17
N GLY A 118 -4.66 -7.93 -9.98
CA GLY A 118 -4.52 -8.88 -8.87
C GLY A 118 -3.65 -8.36 -7.75
N GLU A 119 -3.06 -9.28 -6.96
CA GLU A 119 -2.20 -8.94 -5.82
C GLU A 119 -1.00 -8.09 -6.26
N TYR A 120 -0.71 -7.05 -5.47
CA TYR A 120 0.38 -6.13 -5.74
C TYR A 120 1.16 -5.85 -4.45
N ASP A 121 2.47 -6.10 -4.48
CA ASP A 121 3.34 -5.99 -3.31
C ASP A 121 3.73 -4.53 -3.03
N ILE A 122 2.81 -3.78 -2.43
CA ILE A 122 3.01 -2.41 -1.99
C ILE A 122 2.23 -2.16 -0.70
N SER A 123 2.85 -1.46 0.24
CA SER A 123 2.15 -0.98 1.44
C SER A 123 1.46 0.36 1.18
N ALA A 124 0.48 0.70 2.03
CA ALA A 124 -0.15 2.01 1.99
C ALA A 124 0.85 3.15 2.22
N ASP A 125 1.86 2.93 3.06
CA ASP A 125 2.92 3.90 3.33
C ASP A 125 3.79 4.16 2.09
N ASP A 126 4.17 3.10 1.38
CA ASP A 126 4.95 3.21 0.14
C ASP A 126 4.13 3.89 -0.96
N LEU A 127 2.85 3.53 -1.09
CA LEU A 127 1.93 4.14 -2.05
C LEU A 127 1.80 5.66 -1.82
N LEU A 128 1.64 6.07 -0.56
CA LEU A 128 1.45 7.48 -0.19
C LEU A 128 2.75 8.29 -0.20
N SER A 129 3.89 7.68 0.07
CA SER A 129 5.19 8.35 -0.04
C SER A 129 5.64 8.52 -1.50
N GLY A 130 4.99 7.82 -2.43
CA GLY A 130 5.42 7.73 -3.83
C GLY A 130 6.74 6.95 -3.99
N GLU A 131 7.16 6.22 -2.94
CA GLU A 131 8.28 5.31 -2.98
C GLU A 131 7.77 3.92 -3.35
N ASN A 132 8.13 3.43 -4.52
CA ASN A 132 7.79 2.08 -4.95
C ASN A 132 8.78 1.07 -4.36
N ARG A 133 8.76 0.89 -3.03
CA ARG A 133 9.66 -0.04 -2.33
C ARG A 133 9.40 -1.48 -2.76
N GLY A 134 8.14 -1.86 -2.90
CA GLY A 134 7.77 -3.21 -3.35
C GLY A 134 8.35 -3.55 -4.72
N GLN A 135 8.21 -2.64 -5.70
CA GLN A 135 8.78 -2.82 -7.03
C GLN A 135 10.33 -2.88 -6.99
N LYS A 136 10.96 -1.99 -6.20
CA LYS A 136 12.42 -2.01 -6.03
C LYS A 136 12.92 -3.32 -5.41
N ILE A 137 12.18 -3.86 -4.43
CA ILE A 137 12.51 -5.17 -3.83
C ILE A 137 12.25 -6.29 -4.84
N ARG A 138 11.16 -6.25 -5.60
CA ARG A 138 10.89 -7.24 -6.67
C ARG A 138 12.00 -7.27 -7.70
N SER A 139 12.39 -6.11 -8.25
CA SER A 139 13.49 -6.01 -9.21
C SER A 139 14.81 -6.52 -8.62
N ALA A 140 15.05 -6.24 -7.33
CA ALA A 140 16.24 -6.78 -6.64
C ALA A 140 16.16 -8.30 -6.44
N LYS A 141 14.97 -8.87 -6.20
CA LYS A 141 14.78 -10.33 -6.12
C LYS A 141 14.97 -11.00 -7.47
N GLU A 142 14.44 -10.44 -8.55
CA GLU A 142 14.62 -10.93 -9.90
C GLU A 142 16.10 -10.90 -10.30
N PHE A 143 16.78 -9.79 -10.03
CA PHE A 143 18.21 -9.66 -10.20
C PHE A 143 18.99 -10.73 -9.43
N LEU A 144 18.69 -10.94 -8.13
CA LEU A 144 19.38 -11.95 -7.33
C LEU A 144 19.15 -13.37 -7.86
N LYS A 145 17.92 -13.70 -8.28
CA LYS A 145 17.61 -14.99 -8.90
C LYS A 145 18.39 -15.20 -10.20
N GLU A 146 18.49 -14.16 -11.05
CA GLU A 146 19.24 -14.19 -12.30
C GLU A 146 20.74 -14.45 -12.05
N VAL A 147 21.35 -13.64 -11.17
CA VAL A 147 22.80 -13.69 -10.92
C VAL A 147 23.22 -14.97 -10.21
N LEU A 148 22.37 -15.50 -9.32
CA LEU A 148 22.65 -16.71 -8.55
C LEU A 148 22.12 -17.99 -9.20
N ALA A 149 21.48 -17.92 -10.36
CA ALA A 149 20.93 -19.09 -11.07
C ALA A 149 22.00 -20.16 -11.41
N SER A 150 23.24 -19.73 -11.64
CA SER A 150 24.36 -20.61 -12.02
C SER A 150 25.16 -21.12 -10.83
N GLY A 151 24.74 -20.83 -9.58
CA GLY A 151 25.41 -21.25 -8.36
C GLY A 151 25.88 -20.08 -7.49
N SER A 152 26.86 -20.36 -6.62
CA SER A 152 27.36 -19.37 -5.66
C SER A 152 28.18 -18.27 -6.33
N VAL A 153 27.93 -17.01 -5.98
CA VAL A 153 28.64 -15.83 -6.51
C VAL A 153 29.22 -15.01 -5.35
N ALA A 154 30.42 -14.47 -5.53
CA ALA A 154 31.04 -13.61 -4.52
C ALA A 154 30.18 -12.39 -4.22
N GLN A 155 29.95 -12.09 -2.93
CA GLN A 155 29.11 -10.98 -2.46
C GLN A 155 29.53 -9.63 -3.04
N THR A 156 30.85 -9.39 -3.19
CA THR A 156 31.38 -8.16 -3.78
C THR A 156 30.91 -7.98 -5.22
N LYS A 157 31.00 -9.05 -6.02
CA LYS A 157 30.56 -9.04 -7.42
C LYS A 157 29.06 -8.82 -7.54
N VAL A 158 28.26 -9.48 -6.69
CA VAL A 158 26.80 -9.25 -6.65
C VAL A 158 26.49 -7.81 -6.29
N ALA A 159 27.21 -7.20 -5.33
CA ALA A 159 26.99 -5.84 -4.90
C ALA A 159 27.37 -4.82 -6.01
N GLU A 160 28.48 -5.00 -6.69
CA GLU A 160 28.93 -4.17 -7.80
C GLU A 160 27.93 -4.22 -8.98
N GLU A 161 27.47 -5.40 -9.34
CA GLU A 161 26.48 -5.57 -10.41
C GLU A 161 25.12 -5.00 -10.05
N ALA A 162 24.69 -5.13 -8.79
CA ALA A 162 23.48 -4.50 -8.28
C ALA A 162 23.57 -2.97 -8.36
N GLU A 163 24.70 -2.39 -7.98
CA GLU A 163 24.94 -0.96 -8.05
C GLU A 163 24.90 -0.43 -9.50
N SER A 164 25.50 -1.17 -10.44
CA SER A 164 25.45 -0.84 -11.87
C SER A 164 24.04 -0.84 -12.44
N ARG A 165 23.13 -1.67 -11.88
CA ARG A 165 21.69 -1.71 -12.23
C ARG A 165 20.84 -0.74 -11.38
N GLY A 166 21.46 0.13 -10.58
CA GLY A 166 20.76 1.13 -9.74
C GLY A 166 20.06 0.56 -8.50
N ILE A 167 20.35 -0.69 -8.11
CA ILE A 167 19.80 -1.35 -6.92
C ILE A 167 20.60 -0.90 -5.70
N LYS A 168 19.94 -0.15 -4.80
CA LYS A 168 20.58 0.34 -3.57
C LYS A 168 20.93 -0.82 -2.63
N LYS A 169 22.06 -0.74 -1.94
CA LYS A 169 22.56 -1.74 -0.98
C LYS A 169 21.50 -2.22 0.00
N LYS A 170 20.72 -1.31 0.62
CA LYS A 170 19.63 -1.66 1.55
C LYS A 170 18.53 -2.51 0.88
N THR A 171 18.15 -2.19 -0.35
CA THR A 171 17.16 -2.94 -1.13
C THR A 171 17.67 -4.34 -1.47
N LEU A 172 18.94 -4.45 -1.88
CA LEU A 172 19.60 -5.73 -2.17
C LEU A 172 19.61 -6.65 -0.95
N TRP A 173 19.96 -6.11 0.23
CA TRP A 173 19.99 -6.88 1.47
C TRP A 173 18.60 -7.32 1.92
N ASN A 174 17.58 -6.48 1.74
CA ASN A 174 16.19 -6.85 2.03
C ASN A 174 15.73 -7.98 1.09
N ALA A 175 15.99 -7.86 -0.21
CA ALA A 175 15.67 -8.90 -1.20
C ALA A 175 16.39 -10.22 -0.89
N LYS A 176 17.67 -10.16 -0.50
CA LYS A 176 18.44 -11.33 -0.03
C LYS A 176 17.76 -12.04 1.13
N LYS A 177 17.35 -11.27 2.16
CA LYS A 177 16.66 -11.79 3.34
C LYS A 177 15.32 -12.45 2.99
N GLU A 178 14.53 -11.81 2.12
CA GLU A 178 13.22 -12.33 1.71
C GLU A 178 13.31 -13.55 0.76
N LEU A 179 14.43 -13.74 0.08
CA LEU A 179 14.72 -14.93 -0.72
C LEU A 179 15.47 -16.01 0.07
N GLU A 180 15.71 -15.78 1.36
CA GLU A 180 16.43 -16.70 2.26
C GLU A 180 17.79 -17.14 1.71
N ILE A 181 18.44 -16.25 0.93
CA ILE A 181 19.72 -16.53 0.27
C ILE A 181 20.83 -16.79 1.29
N ASP A 182 21.46 -17.93 1.16
CA ASP A 182 22.54 -18.38 2.02
C ASP A 182 23.82 -17.57 1.81
N SER A 183 24.61 -17.48 2.89
CA SER A 183 25.96 -16.88 2.87
C SER A 183 26.97 -17.87 3.36
N VAL A 184 27.91 -18.24 2.50
CA VAL A 184 29.01 -19.15 2.82
C VAL A 184 30.32 -18.40 2.72
N LYS A 185 31.21 -18.60 3.71
CA LYS A 185 32.56 -18.02 3.69
C LYS A 185 33.56 -19.03 3.10
N ILE A 186 34.18 -18.67 1.99
CA ILE A 186 35.21 -19.48 1.34
C ILE A 186 36.51 -18.66 1.35
N GLY A 187 37.47 -19.10 2.14
CA GLY A 187 38.70 -18.33 2.37
C GLY A 187 38.41 -16.98 3.04
N ASN A 188 38.81 -15.90 2.40
CA ASN A 188 38.60 -14.52 2.89
C ASN A 188 37.39 -13.82 2.27
N GLN A 189 36.55 -14.50 1.47
CA GLN A 189 35.43 -13.94 0.77
C GLN A 189 34.10 -14.59 1.17
N TRP A 190 33.02 -13.82 1.12
CA TRP A 190 31.64 -14.28 1.29
C TRP A 190 31.04 -14.55 -0.08
N PHE A 191 30.31 -15.67 -0.19
CA PHE A 191 29.56 -16.08 -1.37
C PHE A 191 28.07 -16.18 -1.01
N TRP A 192 27.23 -15.81 -1.95
CA TRP A 192 25.79 -15.95 -1.84
C TRP A 192 25.31 -17.04 -2.80
N MET A 193 24.31 -17.82 -2.37
CA MET A 193 23.70 -18.88 -3.16
C MET A 193 22.20 -18.96 -2.85
N LEU A 194 21.39 -19.36 -3.82
CA LEU A 194 19.97 -19.62 -3.59
C LEU A 194 19.82 -20.83 -2.66
N PRO A 195 18.79 -20.83 -1.81
CA PRO A 195 18.44 -22.01 -1.01
C PRO A 195 18.07 -23.17 -1.92
N GLU A 196 18.35 -24.40 -1.48
CA GLU A 196 18.00 -25.64 -2.20
C GLU A 196 16.48 -25.86 -2.27
#